data_d86187bb722ec84b9ca6c4e5f2f7042e
#
_entry.id   d86187bb722ec84b9ca6c4e5f2f7042e
#
_cell.length_a   1.000
_cell.length_b   1.000
_cell.length_c   1.000
_cell.angle_alpha   90.00
_cell.angle_beta   90.00
_cell.angle_gamma   90.00
#
_symmetry.space_group_name_H-M   'P 1'
#
loop_
_entity.id
_entity.type
_entity.pdbx_description
1 polymer ?
#
loop_
_entity_poly.entity_id
_entity_poly.type
_entity_poly.pdbx_seq_one_letter_code
_entity_poly.pdbx_strand_id
1 'polypeptide(L)'
;MRIFTPFRVVTFIAAVFAALSLGLGVAYAASSHHGGDGNGVEGIFNGDQHSPACVHSPRLLDRNERNVINYYYTAFNDKNPKLAVKLYGGAEYIQHNPLAANGFDAFIQFVTSFTAQFPDTKVTIKRVFADCDFVVTHSLFTGTAYGTLGQKGVDIFRLDARGKVVEHWDVLAAISPTSANGNPEV
;
A
#
# COMPACT_ATOMS: atom_id res chain seq x y z
N MET A 1 -3.79 32.17 41.94
CA MET A 1 -3.17 32.57 40.64
C MET A 1 -2.45 31.31 40.14
N ARG A 2 -3.12 30.48 39.33
CA ARG A 2 -2.56 29.23 38.79
C ARG A 2 -2.13 29.51 37.36
N ILE A 3 -0.86 29.32 37.10
CA ILE A 3 -0.22 29.57 35.78
C ILE A 3 -0.48 28.31 34.93
N PHE A 4 -1.28 28.45 33.87
CA PHE A 4 -1.47 27.44 32.85
C PHE A 4 -0.23 27.41 31.94
N THR A 5 0.48 26.31 31.92
CA THR A 5 1.49 26.01 30.92
C THR A 5 0.81 25.60 29.60
N PRO A 6 1.17 26.19 28.47
CA PRO A 6 0.57 25.81 27.18
C PRO A 6 1.09 24.45 26.73
N PHE A 7 0.17 23.59 26.37
CA PHE A 7 0.42 22.34 25.65
C PHE A 7 1.19 22.65 24.35
N ARG A 8 2.36 22.05 24.23
CA ARG A 8 3.10 22.05 22.97
C ARG A 8 2.33 21.16 21.98
N VAL A 9 1.67 21.80 21.02
CA VAL A 9 1.16 21.16 19.81
C VAL A 9 2.36 20.66 19.03
N VAL A 10 2.58 19.36 19.01
CA VAL A 10 3.54 18.75 18.10
C VAL A 10 2.90 18.79 16.71
N THR A 11 3.30 19.80 15.95
CA THR A 11 2.91 19.91 14.53
C THR A 11 3.69 18.84 13.77
N PHE A 12 3.07 17.72 13.49
CA PHE A 12 3.56 16.81 12.46
C PHE A 12 3.38 17.51 11.12
N ILE A 13 4.48 18.01 10.58
CA ILE A 13 4.55 18.57 9.25
C ILE A 13 4.25 17.41 8.28
N ALA A 14 3.06 17.44 7.70
CA ALA A 14 2.79 16.67 6.50
C ALA A 14 3.70 17.24 5.41
N ALA A 15 4.80 16.55 5.12
CA ALA A 15 5.66 16.89 3.98
C ALA A 15 4.86 16.63 2.70
N VAL A 16 4.20 17.67 2.22
CA VAL A 16 3.63 17.71 0.88
C VAL A 16 4.80 17.80 -0.09
N PHE A 17 5.17 16.71 -0.72
CA PHE A 17 6.03 16.75 -1.88
C PHE A 17 5.24 17.36 -3.05
N ALA A 18 5.33 18.66 -3.21
CA ALA A 18 5.05 19.31 -4.47
C ALA A 18 6.21 18.99 -5.40
N ALA A 19 6.08 17.94 -6.20
CA ALA A 19 6.98 17.71 -7.32
C ALA A 19 6.70 18.79 -8.37
N LEU A 20 7.53 19.83 -8.43
CA LEU A 20 7.64 20.70 -9.59
C LEU A 20 8.12 19.83 -10.77
N SER A 21 7.24 19.51 -11.68
CA SER A 21 7.59 18.90 -12.97
C SER A 21 8.22 19.97 -13.86
N LEU A 22 9.54 20.12 -13.77
CA LEU A 22 10.33 20.71 -14.84
C LEU A 22 10.43 19.68 -15.98
N GLY A 23 9.72 19.94 -17.07
CA GLY A 23 9.77 19.12 -18.25
C GLY A 23 11.16 19.17 -18.89
N LEU A 24 11.91 18.09 -18.70
CA LEU A 24 13.06 17.75 -19.53
C LEU A 24 12.63 16.54 -20.36
N GLY A 25 12.28 16.81 -21.61
CA GLY A 25 12.04 15.77 -22.60
C GLY A 25 13.32 14.97 -22.83
N VAL A 26 13.35 13.74 -22.34
CA VAL A 26 14.37 12.77 -22.71
C VAL A 26 13.84 12.00 -23.92
N ALA A 27 14.38 12.29 -25.08
CA ALA A 27 14.13 11.50 -26.28
C ALA A 27 14.73 10.10 -26.07
N TYR A 28 13.88 9.09 -25.92
CA TYR A 28 14.31 7.70 -25.98
C TYR A 28 14.54 7.33 -27.45
N ALA A 29 15.80 7.15 -27.84
CA ALA A 29 16.15 6.52 -29.09
C ALA A 29 15.78 5.03 -29.01
N ALA A 30 14.79 4.61 -29.79
CA ALA A 30 14.48 3.21 -29.98
C ALA A 30 15.64 2.54 -30.73
N SER A 31 16.46 1.79 -30.04
CA SER A 31 17.43 0.88 -30.64
C SER A 31 16.71 -0.43 -30.94
N SER A 32 16.40 -0.66 -32.19
CA SER A 32 15.94 -1.95 -32.71
C SER A 32 17.11 -2.95 -32.72
N HIS A 33 17.20 -3.83 -31.76
CA HIS A 33 18.03 -5.02 -31.89
C HIS A 33 17.12 -6.24 -32.12
N HIS A 34 17.07 -6.67 -33.36
CA HIS A 34 16.68 -8.00 -33.76
C HIS A 34 17.87 -8.95 -33.48
N GLY A 35 17.56 -10.08 -32.87
CA GLY A 35 18.52 -11.21 -32.90
C GLY A 35 18.50 -12.00 -31.61
N GLY A 36 17.75 -13.07 -31.64
CA GLY A 36 17.87 -14.39 -31.06
C GLY A 36 18.69 -14.56 -29.80
N ASP A 37 18.08 -15.21 -28.92
CA ASP A 37 18.47 -16.31 -28.06
C ASP A 37 17.74 -16.19 -26.71
N GLY A 38 16.93 -17.19 -26.41
CA GLY A 38 16.00 -17.24 -25.28
C GLY A 38 16.63 -17.34 -23.89
N ASN A 39 17.55 -16.45 -23.54
CA ASN A 39 18.23 -16.46 -22.23
C ASN A 39 18.22 -15.09 -21.54
N GLY A 40 17.32 -14.17 -21.90
CA GLY A 40 17.39 -12.78 -21.40
C GLY A 40 16.55 -12.44 -20.18
N VAL A 41 15.69 -13.31 -19.68
CA VAL A 41 14.73 -12.97 -18.61
C VAL A 41 14.89 -13.80 -17.32
N GLU A 42 15.65 -14.89 -17.37
CA GLU A 42 15.85 -15.73 -16.19
C GLU A 42 16.69 -15.09 -15.05
N GLY A 43 17.41 -14.00 -15.33
CA GLY A 43 18.25 -13.32 -14.35
C GLY A 43 17.55 -12.22 -13.54
N ILE A 44 16.33 -11.82 -13.92
CA ILE A 44 15.60 -10.73 -13.22
C ILE A 44 14.65 -11.29 -12.15
N PHE A 45 14.22 -12.53 -12.31
CA PHE A 45 13.40 -13.22 -11.34
C PHE A 45 14.25 -14.23 -10.54
N ASN A 46 15.26 -13.75 -9.82
CA ASN A 46 15.90 -14.58 -8.81
C ASN A 46 14.86 -14.96 -7.77
N GLY A 47 14.65 -16.27 -7.61
CA GLY A 47 13.59 -16.94 -6.89
C GLY A 47 13.49 -16.71 -5.38
N ASP A 48 13.90 -15.55 -4.87
CA ASP A 48 13.82 -15.20 -3.46
C ASP A 48 12.50 -14.50 -3.09
N GLN A 49 11.58 -14.32 -4.05
CA GLN A 49 10.35 -13.57 -3.80
C GLN A 49 9.23 -14.44 -3.22
N HIS A 50 9.18 -15.72 -3.52
CA HIS A 50 8.16 -16.62 -2.97
C HIS A 50 8.73 -17.48 -1.85
N SER A 51 7.89 -17.74 -0.85
CA SER A 51 8.20 -18.77 0.14
C SER A 51 8.47 -20.11 -0.58
N PRO A 52 9.47 -20.91 -0.12
CA PRO A 52 9.72 -22.25 -0.66
C PRO A 52 8.50 -23.19 -0.59
N ALA A 53 7.50 -22.82 0.18
CA ALA A 53 6.23 -23.56 0.34
C ALA A 53 5.11 -23.00 -0.54
N CYS A 54 5.42 -22.20 -1.56
CA CYS A 54 4.42 -21.68 -2.48
C CYS A 54 3.64 -22.80 -3.17
N VAL A 55 2.37 -22.89 -2.86
CA VAL A 55 1.42 -23.80 -3.48
C VAL A 55 0.34 -23.01 -4.19
N HIS A 56 0.30 -23.07 -5.51
CA HIS A 56 -0.78 -22.51 -6.31
C HIS A 56 -2.07 -23.30 -6.10
N SER A 57 -2.80 -22.99 -5.06
CA SER A 57 -4.11 -23.56 -4.77
C SER A 57 -5.16 -22.47 -4.81
N PRO A 58 -6.23 -22.59 -5.61
CA PRO A 58 -7.32 -21.59 -5.65
C PRO A 58 -7.84 -21.23 -4.25
N ARG A 59 -7.95 -22.22 -3.36
CA ARG A 59 -8.36 -21.98 -1.97
C ARG A 59 -7.41 -21.10 -1.18
N LEU A 60 -6.11 -21.27 -1.39
CA LEU A 60 -5.10 -20.48 -0.68
C LEU A 60 -5.08 -19.05 -1.23
N LEU A 61 -5.17 -18.88 -2.54
CA LEU A 61 -5.25 -17.58 -3.19
C LEU A 61 -6.48 -16.80 -2.70
N ASP A 62 -7.66 -17.42 -2.79
CA ASP A 62 -8.93 -16.83 -2.28
C ASP A 62 -8.85 -16.46 -0.78
N ARG A 63 -8.21 -17.30 0.04
CA ARG A 63 -8.00 -17.00 1.46
C ARG A 63 -7.11 -15.76 1.64
N ASN A 64 -6.00 -15.71 0.89
CA ASN A 64 -5.03 -14.64 0.99
C ASN A 64 -5.64 -13.31 0.56
N GLU A 65 -6.37 -13.28 -0.55
CA GLU A 65 -7.12 -12.11 -1.00
C GLU A 65 -8.12 -11.62 0.05
N ARG A 66 -8.97 -12.51 0.57
CA ARG A 66 -9.94 -12.15 1.62
C ARG A 66 -9.26 -11.62 2.88
N ASN A 67 -8.14 -12.21 3.28
CA ASN A 67 -7.43 -11.76 4.48
C ASN A 67 -6.88 -10.34 4.32
N VAL A 68 -6.31 -10.01 3.16
CA VAL A 68 -5.81 -8.66 2.87
C VAL A 68 -6.96 -7.65 2.77
N ILE A 69 -8.06 -7.98 2.07
CA ILE A 69 -9.24 -7.13 2.01
C ILE A 69 -9.76 -6.83 3.41
N ASN A 70 -9.95 -7.86 4.23
CA ASN A 70 -10.45 -7.72 5.59
C ASN A 70 -9.46 -6.99 6.50
N TYR A 71 -8.14 -7.20 6.33
CA TYR A 71 -7.11 -6.46 7.06
C TYR A 71 -7.27 -4.95 6.84
N TYR A 72 -7.37 -4.52 5.59
CA TYR A 72 -7.53 -3.10 5.27
C TYR A 72 -8.89 -2.54 5.70
N TYR A 73 -9.97 -3.26 5.45
CA TYR A 73 -11.30 -2.77 5.82
C TYR A 73 -11.45 -2.67 7.34
N THR A 74 -10.98 -3.66 8.09
CA THR A 74 -11.02 -3.60 9.56
C THR A 74 -10.13 -2.47 10.09
N ALA A 75 -8.93 -2.27 9.50
CA ALA A 75 -8.02 -1.22 9.95
C ALA A 75 -8.57 0.18 9.67
N PHE A 76 -8.92 0.46 8.40
CA PHE A 76 -9.24 1.81 7.93
C PHE A 76 -10.74 2.13 7.93
N ASN A 77 -11.61 1.21 7.46
CA ASN A 77 -13.04 1.48 7.36
C ASN A 77 -13.73 1.33 8.71
N ASP A 78 -13.42 0.26 9.45
CA ASP A 78 -13.93 0.03 10.79
C ASP A 78 -13.11 0.78 11.87
N LYS A 79 -11.99 1.43 11.47
CA LYS A 79 -11.09 2.18 12.36
C LYS A 79 -10.60 1.36 13.55
N ASN A 80 -10.38 0.07 13.32
CA ASN A 80 -9.96 -0.87 14.35
C ASN A 80 -8.66 -1.61 13.97
N PRO A 81 -7.51 -0.88 13.90
CA PRO A 81 -6.24 -1.48 13.49
C PRO A 81 -5.74 -2.57 14.46
N LYS A 82 -6.10 -2.48 15.74
CA LYS A 82 -5.77 -3.52 16.72
C LYS A 82 -6.45 -4.85 16.39
N LEU A 83 -7.72 -4.79 16.00
CA LEU A 83 -8.48 -5.98 15.59
C LEU A 83 -7.95 -6.51 14.27
N ALA A 84 -7.65 -5.63 13.30
CA ALA A 84 -7.07 -6.02 12.02
C ALA A 84 -5.77 -6.82 12.22
N VAL A 85 -4.85 -6.30 13.03
CA VAL A 85 -3.59 -6.99 13.36
C VAL A 85 -3.85 -8.31 14.09
N LYS A 86 -4.74 -8.32 15.08
CA LYS A 86 -5.09 -9.55 15.82
C LYS A 86 -5.60 -10.67 14.91
N LEU A 87 -6.43 -10.33 13.92
CA LEU A 87 -7.08 -11.31 13.05
C LEU A 87 -6.22 -11.70 11.85
N TYR A 88 -5.47 -10.75 11.29
CA TYR A 88 -4.82 -10.90 9.99
C TYR A 88 -3.31 -10.65 10.00
N GLY A 89 -2.75 -10.11 11.07
CA GLY A 89 -1.31 -9.92 11.24
C GLY A 89 -0.59 -11.24 11.56
N GLY A 90 0.65 -11.35 11.05
CA GLY A 90 1.56 -12.47 11.32
C GLY A 90 2.43 -12.27 12.55
N ALA A 91 3.59 -12.92 12.56
CA ALA A 91 4.53 -12.82 13.67
C ALA A 91 5.39 -11.54 13.61
N GLU A 92 5.55 -10.97 12.42
CA GLU A 92 6.33 -9.76 12.16
C GLU A 92 5.59 -8.87 11.14
N TYR A 93 6.04 -7.62 11.00
CA TYR A 93 5.56 -6.73 9.96
C TYR A 93 6.71 -5.87 9.46
N ILE A 94 7.17 -6.18 8.24
CA ILE A 94 8.20 -5.44 7.54
C ILE A 94 7.50 -4.40 6.65
N GLN A 95 7.86 -3.13 6.82
CA GLN A 95 7.23 -2.02 6.10
C GLN A 95 8.25 -1.37 5.15
N HIS A 96 7.86 -1.23 3.88
CA HIS A 96 8.71 -0.62 2.87
C HIS A 96 8.27 0.81 2.46
N ASN A 97 7.16 1.31 2.99
CA ASN A 97 6.83 2.71 2.84
C ASN A 97 7.81 3.56 3.68
N PRO A 98 8.57 4.50 3.07
CA PRO A 98 9.59 5.26 3.79
C PRO A 98 9.03 6.21 4.86
N LEU A 99 7.71 6.43 4.88
CA LEU A 99 7.04 7.28 5.86
C LEU A 99 6.46 6.50 7.05
N ALA A 100 6.58 5.17 7.05
CA ALA A 100 6.02 4.30 8.08
C ALA A 100 7.11 3.41 8.70
N ALA A 101 7.10 3.26 10.02
CA ALA A 101 8.05 2.39 10.71
C ALA A 101 7.62 0.91 10.67
N ASN A 102 8.60 0.02 10.86
CA ASN A 102 8.38 -1.42 10.99
C ASN A 102 7.55 -1.78 12.23
N GLY A 103 6.87 -2.90 12.12
CA GLY A 103 6.15 -3.54 13.23
C GLY A 103 4.68 -3.13 13.35
N PHE A 104 3.89 -4.05 13.90
CA PHE A 104 2.45 -3.85 14.03
C PHE A 104 2.07 -2.74 15.01
N ASP A 105 2.89 -2.47 16.03
CA ASP A 105 2.63 -1.36 16.95
C ASP A 105 2.70 -0.02 16.22
N ALA A 106 3.68 0.14 15.32
CA ALA A 106 3.81 1.32 14.47
C ALA A 106 2.63 1.44 13.49
N PHE A 107 2.21 0.34 12.86
CA PHE A 107 1.02 0.30 12.01
C PHE A 107 -0.25 0.71 12.79
N ILE A 108 -0.47 0.14 13.97
CA ILE A 108 -1.62 0.49 14.82
C ILE A 108 -1.61 1.96 15.19
N GLN A 109 -0.45 2.50 15.60
CA GLN A 109 -0.32 3.91 15.94
C GLN A 109 -0.57 4.81 14.73
N PHE A 110 0.01 4.47 13.57
CA PHE A 110 -0.20 5.21 12.32
C PHE A 110 -1.69 5.28 11.95
N VAL A 111 -2.35 4.12 11.82
CA VAL A 111 -3.77 4.08 11.41
C VAL A 111 -4.67 4.79 12.43
N THR A 112 -4.41 4.60 13.73
CA THR A 112 -5.17 5.29 14.78
C THR A 112 -5.06 6.80 14.66
N SER A 113 -3.84 7.33 14.50
CA SER A 113 -3.60 8.77 14.37
C SER A 113 -4.16 9.31 13.07
N PHE A 114 -3.98 8.58 11.97
CA PHE A 114 -4.47 8.95 10.65
C PHE A 114 -5.99 9.03 10.60
N THR A 115 -6.69 8.02 11.10
CA THR A 115 -8.16 8.01 11.11
C THR A 115 -8.77 8.97 12.14
N ALA A 116 -8.04 9.33 13.19
CA ALA A 116 -8.44 10.41 14.08
C ALA A 116 -8.33 11.79 13.42
N GLN A 117 -7.28 12.01 12.62
CA GLN A 117 -7.10 13.24 11.84
C GLN A 117 -8.06 13.33 10.66
N PHE A 118 -8.35 12.21 10.02
CA PHE A 118 -9.22 12.10 8.84
C PHE A 118 -10.35 11.11 9.13
N PRO A 119 -11.40 11.52 9.88
CA PRO A 119 -12.44 10.61 10.35
C PRO A 119 -13.30 10.01 9.23
N ASP A 120 -13.34 10.66 8.07
CA ASP A 120 -14.07 10.18 6.88
C ASP A 120 -13.23 9.25 5.98
N THR A 121 -12.02 8.89 6.43
CA THR A 121 -11.16 7.97 5.67
C THR A 121 -11.87 6.66 5.37
N LYS A 122 -11.83 6.31 4.09
CA LYS A 122 -12.37 5.07 3.56
C LYS A 122 -11.45 4.49 2.50
N VAL A 123 -11.20 3.20 2.57
CA VAL A 123 -10.52 2.40 1.54
C VAL A 123 -11.57 1.64 0.75
N THR A 124 -11.46 1.67 -0.56
CA THR A 124 -12.24 0.84 -1.47
C THR A 124 -11.28 0.07 -2.37
N ILE A 125 -11.16 -1.23 -2.16
CA ILE A 125 -10.34 -2.10 -3.02
C ILE A 125 -11.13 -2.34 -4.31
N LYS A 126 -10.57 -1.94 -5.43
CA LYS A 126 -11.16 -2.05 -6.77
C LYS A 126 -10.76 -3.32 -7.48
N ARG A 127 -9.52 -3.78 -7.24
CA ARG A 127 -8.98 -5.00 -7.82
C ARG A 127 -8.07 -5.64 -6.79
N VAL A 128 -8.06 -6.96 -6.77
CA VAL A 128 -7.16 -7.76 -5.92
C VAL A 128 -6.69 -8.96 -6.74
N PHE A 129 -5.44 -9.31 -6.55
CA PHE A 129 -4.80 -10.44 -7.21
C PHE A 129 -3.88 -11.13 -6.20
N ALA A 130 -3.94 -12.45 -6.16
CA ALA A 130 -3.04 -13.26 -5.35
C ALA A 130 -2.17 -14.15 -6.22
N ASP A 131 -0.90 -14.22 -5.88
CA ASP A 131 0.05 -15.17 -6.44
C ASP A 131 0.89 -15.76 -5.30
N CYS A 132 0.69 -17.02 -4.99
CA CYS A 132 1.30 -17.70 -3.86
C CYS A 132 1.05 -16.99 -2.52
N ASP A 133 2.11 -16.49 -1.91
CA ASP A 133 2.11 -15.74 -0.66
C ASP A 133 2.05 -14.20 -0.87
N PHE A 134 1.98 -13.74 -2.12
CA PHE A 134 1.78 -12.34 -2.43
C PHE A 134 0.32 -12.02 -2.78
N VAL A 135 -0.12 -10.85 -2.34
CA VAL A 135 -1.41 -10.25 -2.72
C VAL A 135 -1.16 -8.81 -3.14
N VAL A 136 -1.70 -8.46 -4.31
CA VAL A 136 -1.66 -7.08 -4.82
C VAL A 136 -3.05 -6.50 -4.80
N THR A 137 -3.20 -5.28 -4.27
CA THR A 137 -4.45 -4.53 -4.32
C THR A 137 -4.30 -3.26 -5.15
N HIS A 138 -5.36 -2.89 -5.89
CA HIS A 138 -5.52 -1.56 -6.47
C HIS A 138 -6.69 -0.89 -5.76
N SER A 139 -6.40 0.20 -5.05
CA SER A 139 -7.27 0.78 -4.04
C SER A 139 -7.52 2.27 -4.26
N LEU A 140 -8.71 2.73 -3.86
CA LEU A 140 -9.06 4.13 -3.71
C LEU A 140 -9.18 4.47 -2.23
N PHE A 141 -8.43 5.49 -1.80
CA PHE A 141 -8.52 6.09 -0.47
C PHE A 141 -9.23 7.44 -0.59
N THR A 142 -10.35 7.60 0.10
CA THR A 142 -11.11 8.86 0.17
C THR A 142 -11.16 9.39 1.60
N GLY A 143 -11.61 10.64 1.79
CA GLY A 143 -11.67 11.26 3.11
C GLY A 143 -10.30 11.49 3.72
N THR A 144 -9.28 11.74 2.90
CA THR A 144 -7.89 11.97 3.30
C THR A 144 -7.45 13.40 2.97
N ALA A 145 -6.18 13.74 3.22
CA ALA A 145 -5.58 15.03 2.87
C ALA A 145 -5.57 15.34 1.35
N TYR A 146 -5.86 14.34 0.50
CA TYR A 146 -5.80 14.48 -0.96
C TYR A 146 -7.09 15.01 -1.60
N GLY A 147 -7.92 15.68 -0.81
CA GLY A 147 -9.15 16.33 -1.28
C GLY A 147 -10.26 15.34 -1.64
N THR A 148 -11.27 15.82 -2.38
CA THR A 148 -12.50 15.07 -2.69
C THR A 148 -12.27 13.91 -3.65
N LEU A 149 -11.25 13.96 -4.52
CA LEU A 149 -10.93 12.89 -5.45
C LEU A 149 -10.20 11.73 -4.75
N GLY A 150 -9.46 12.01 -3.69
CA GLY A 150 -8.72 11.03 -2.92
C GLY A 150 -7.38 10.64 -3.53
N GLN A 151 -6.93 9.46 -3.18
CA GLN A 151 -5.63 8.89 -3.54
C GLN A 151 -5.83 7.47 -4.06
N LYS A 152 -5.15 7.15 -5.14
CA LYS A 152 -5.01 5.77 -5.62
C LYS A 152 -3.80 5.11 -4.98
N GLY A 153 -3.90 3.82 -4.72
CA GLY A 153 -2.83 2.99 -4.19
C GLY A 153 -2.70 1.67 -4.92
N VAL A 154 -1.47 1.26 -5.14
CA VAL A 154 -1.16 -0.14 -5.43
C VAL A 154 -0.34 -0.64 -4.25
N ASP A 155 -0.89 -1.61 -3.54
CA ASP A 155 -0.28 -2.19 -2.36
C ASP A 155 0.11 -3.63 -2.65
N ILE A 156 1.27 -4.06 -2.18
CA ILE A 156 1.75 -5.42 -2.27
C ILE A 156 1.93 -5.94 -0.85
N PHE A 157 1.33 -7.07 -0.56
CA PHE A 157 1.44 -7.76 0.73
C PHE A 157 2.11 -9.12 0.53
N ARG A 158 3.02 -9.47 1.44
CA ARG A 158 3.46 -10.86 1.59
C ARG A 158 2.80 -11.44 2.84
N LEU A 159 2.38 -12.69 2.72
CA LEU A 159 1.68 -13.42 3.78
C LEU A 159 2.47 -14.66 4.22
N ASP A 160 2.29 -15.06 5.47
CA ASP A 160 2.84 -16.34 5.96
C ASP A 160 2.00 -17.52 5.46
N ALA A 161 2.45 -18.75 5.73
CA ALA A 161 1.77 -19.98 5.33
C ALA A 161 0.32 -20.08 5.86
N ARG A 162 -0.02 -19.35 6.93
CA ARG A 162 -1.37 -19.26 7.51
C ARG A 162 -2.22 -18.18 6.85
N GLY A 163 -1.65 -17.43 5.90
CA GLY A 163 -2.30 -16.30 5.23
C GLY A 163 -2.34 -15.03 6.08
N LYS A 164 -1.37 -14.84 6.96
CA LYS A 164 -1.23 -13.64 7.78
C LYS A 164 -0.25 -12.68 7.14
N VAL A 165 -0.59 -11.39 7.15
CA VAL A 165 0.25 -10.32 6.61
C VAL A 165 1.53 -10.21 7.43
N VAL A 166 2.68 -10.25 6.76
CA VAL A 166 4.01 -10.14 7.37
C VAL A 166 4.86 -9.04 6.74
N GLU A 167 4.49 -8.54 5.56
CA GLU A 167 5.29 -7.53 4.85
C GLU A 167 4.42 -6.73 3.89
N HIS A 168 4.81 -5.46 3.64
CA HIS A 168 4.00 -4.54 2.87
C HIS A 168 4.85 -3.50 2.12
N TRP A 169 4.53 -3.33 0.84
CA TRP A 169 4.99 -2.23 -0.03
C TRP A 169 3.79 -1.48 -0.56
N ASP A 170 3.97 -0.20 -0.88
CA ASP A 170 2.94 0.58 -1.56
C ASP A 170 3.51 1.59 -2.56
N VAL A 171 2.67 1.94 -3.51
CA VAL A 171 2.86 3.10 -4.38
C VAL A 171 1.57 3.91 -4.35
N LEU A 172 1.65 5.10 -3.78
CA LEU A 172 0.50 5.96 -3.56
C LEU A 172 0.61 7.24 -4.42
N ALA A 173 -0.50 7.64 -5.04
CA ALA A 173 -0.56 8.89 -5.80
C ALA A 173 -1.93 9.55 -5.67
N ALA A 174 -1.96 10.88 -5.64
CA ALA A 174 -3.21 11.62 -5.73
C ALA A 174 -3.92 11.34 -7.06
N ILE A 175 -5.26 11.33 -7.05
CA ILE A 175 -6.03 11.26 -8.28
C ILE A 175 -6.00 12.63 -8.97
N SER A 176 -5.70 12.61 -10.26
CA SER A 176 -5.67 13.84 -11.07
C SER A 176 -7.08 14.38 -11.30
N PRO A 177 -7.28 15.70 -11.19
CA PRO A 177 -8.56 16.32 -11.53
C PRO A 177 -8.86 16.29 -13.04
N THR A 178 -7.86 15.98 -13.86
CA THR A 178 -7.99 15.92 -15.32
C THR A 178 -7.38 14.63 -15.85
N SER A 179 -8.00 14.08 -16.90
CA SER A 179 -7.50 12.89 -17.59
C SER A 179 -7.45 13.17 -19.09
N ALA A 180 -6.30 12.94 -19.72
CA ALA A 180 -6.12 13.15 -21.15
C ALA A 180 -6.95 12.19 -21.99
N ASN A 181 -7.32 11.04 -21.44
CA ASN A 181 -8.08 9.98 -22.13
C ASN A 181 -9.52 9.85 -21.64
N GLY A 182 -9.92 10.62 -20.61
CA GLY A 182 -11.25 10.58 -20.02
C GLY A 182 -11.55 9.33 -19.16
N ASN A 183 -10.57 8.42 -18.98
CA ASN A 183 -10.77 7.21 -18.18
C ASN A 183 -10.54 7.47 -16.68
N PRO A 184 -11.24 6.76 -15.77
CA PRO A 184 -10.94 6.81 -14.36
C PRO A 184 -9.58 6.14 -14.08
N GLU A 185 -8.85 6.67 -13.09
CA GLU A 185 -7.54 6.14 -12.70
C GLU A 185 -7.63 4.91 -11.77
N VAL A 186 -8.84 4.64 -11.22
CA VAL A 186 -9.03 3.58 -10.23
C VAL A 186 -10.46 3.02 -10.27
#